data_3a6572cea8b0823c6e9ea23ba29623be
#
_entry.id   3a6572cea8b0823c6e9ea23ba29623be
#
_cell.length_a   1.000
_cell.length_b   1.000
_cell.length_c   1.000
_cell.angle_alpha   90.00
_cell.angle_beta   90.00
_cell.angle_gamma   90.00
#
_symmetry.space_group_name_H-M   'P 1'
#
loop_
_entity.id
_entity.type
_entity.pdbx_description
1 polymer ?
#
loop_
_entity_poly.entity_id
_entity_poly.type
_entity_poly.pdbx_seq_one_letter_code
_entity_poly.pdbx_strand_id
1 'polypeptide(L)'
;MPRLEVSIRTRDGTCPASIFTPGDGPGGGKASWPGVIFFMDGLGIRPVMWEMGQRLADGGYLVLLPDLYYRTGPYSPMVASEVLADPNRREALMKLVRGLDRDRKVTDAGAFIEFLSSRPEVKGKRFGATGYCMGGNASLTAAGAFPDRFAAAASFHGGHLATEEPDSPHLFLGKLRGRVYVAGAVEDASFPDVQKDRLERVLSEAGVDHLIETYPGARHGFAVRDLPVYD
;
A
#
# COMPACT_ATOMS: atom_id res chain seq x y z
N MET A 1 19.85 -4.08 -8.42
CA MET A 1 20.66 -3.30 -7.46
C MET A 1 20.37 -3.72 -6.03
N PRO A 2 21.29 -3.54 -5.09
CA PRO A 2 20.98 -3.84 -3.69
C PRO A 2 19.93 -2.84 -3.20
N ARG A 3 18.87 -3.36 -2.57
CA ARG A 3 17.94 -2.53 -1.82
C ARG A 3 18.69 -1.86 -0.66
N LEU A 4 18.31 -0.62 -0.37
CA LEU A 4 18.88 0.11 0.77
C LEU A 4 17.93 -0.07 1.98
N GLU A 5 18.44 -0.69 3.03
CA GLU A 5 17.72 -0.78 4.29
C GLU A 5 17.83 0.54 5.05
N VAL A 6 16.70 1.02 5.55
CA VAL A 6 16.61 2.27 6.32
C VAL A 6 15.72 2.07 7.54
N SER A 7 15.84 3.00 8.49
CA SER A 7 15.00 3.05 9.68
C SER A 7 14.30 4.41 9.73
N ILE A 8 12.98 4.39 9.87
CA ILE A 8 12.17 5.59 9.92
C ILE A 8 11.65 5.79 11.33
N ARG A 9 11.95 6.96 11.91
CA ARG A 9 11.38 7.31 13.21
C ARG A 9 9.90 7.68 13.03
N THR A 10 9.04 6.99 13.75
CA THR A 10 7.61 7.24 13.85
C THR A 10 7.26 7.69 15.26
N ARG A 11 6.01 8.07 15.50
CA ARG A 11 5.51 8.36 16.85
C ARG A 11 5.64 7.15 17.78
N ASP A 12 5.44 5.94 17.25
CA ASP A 12 5.30 4.72 18.04
C ASP A 12 6.55 3.83 18.03
N GLY A 13 7.66 4.32 17.48
CA GLY A 13 8.94 3.60 17.46
C GLY A 13 9.73 3.81 16.17
N THR A 14 10.54 2.81 15.84
CA THR A 14 11.39 2.81 14.64
C THR A 14 10.87 1.77 13.66
N CYS A 15 10.44 2.23 12.50
CA CYS A 15 9.93 1.39 11.42
C CYS A 15 11.07 1.00 10.47
N PRO A 16 11.44 -0.26 10.35
CA PRO A 16 12.33 -0.73 9.30
C PRO A 16 11.67 -0.54 7.92
N ALA A 17 12.45 -0.15 6.94
CA ALA A 17 11.95 0.00 5.58
C ALA A 17 13.05 -0.30 4.56
N SER A 18 12.64 -0.63 3.34
CA SER A 18 13.54 -0.80 2.20
C SER A 18 13.30 0.30 1.17
N ILE A 19 14.38 0.85 0.62
CA ILE A 19 14.33 1.77 -0.53
C ILE A 19 14.80 1.03 -1.77
N PHE A 20 14.07 1.24 -2.86
CA PHE A 20 14.44 0.79 -4.20
C PHE A 20 14.53 2.00 -5.12
N THR A 21 15.53 2.01 -5.98
CA THR A 21 15.70 3.02 -7.03
C THR A 21 15.83 2.35 -8.37
N PRO A 22 15.52 3.03 -9.49
CA PRO A 22 15.84 2.53 -10.81
C PRO A 22 17.30 2.14 -10.90
N GLY A 23 17.61 1.08 -11.66
CA GLY A 23 18.96 0.75 -12.04
C GLY A 23 19.69 1.97 -12.61
N ASP A 24 20.99 1.88 -12.89
CA ASP A 24 21.81 3.01 -13.35
C ASP A 24 21.05 3.85 -14.38
N GLY A 25 20.49 4.95 -13.90
CA GLY A 25 19.82 5.91 -14.76
C GLY A 25 20.80 6.41 -15.82
N PRO A 26 20.35 6.85 -16.99
CA PRO A 26 21.22 7.31 -18.05
C PRO A 26 22.12 8.46 -17.56
N GLY A 27 23.37 8.12 -17.29
CA GLY A 27 24.47 9.08 -17.13
C GLY A 27 24.66 9.71 -15.76
N GLY A 28 25.29 9.04 -14.82
CA GLY A 28 26.22 9.57 -13.78
C GLY A 28 25.92 10.87 -13.03
N GLY A 29 24.74 11.47 -13.23
CA GLY A 29 24.28 12.67 -12.53
C GLY A 29 23.50 12.31 -11.26
N LYS A 30 23.28 13.29 -10.38
CA LYS A 30 22.39 13.15 -9.21
C LYS A 30 20.95 12.89 -9.71
N ALA A 31 20.63 11.63 -9.99
CA ALA A 31 19.31 11.24 -10.44
C ALA A 31 18.30 11.45 -9.30
N SER A 32 17.14 12.02 -9.63
CA SER A 32 16.04 12.17 -8.70
C SER A 32 14.76 11.63 -9.33
N TRP A 33 13.95 10.92 -8.52
CA TRP A 33 12.75 10.22 -8.97
C TRP A 33 11.53 10.62 -8.16
N PRO A 34 10.33 10.57 -8.74
CA PRO A 34 9.11 10.67 -7.96
C PRO A 34 9.07 9.58 -6.88
N GLY A 35 8.73 9.95 -5.65
CA GLY A 35 8.64 9.00 -4.54
C GLY A 35 7.31 8.24 -4.55
N VAL A 36 7.36 6.95 -4.24
CA VAL A 36 6.18 6.09 -4.05
C VAL A 36 6.30 5.36 -2.72
N ILE A 37 5.23 5.37 -1.94
CA ILE A 37 5.10 4.52 -0.75
C ILE A 37 4.38 3.24 -1.19
N PHE A 38 5.05 2.11 -1.01
CA PHE A 38 4.51 0.79 -1.29
C PHE A 38 4.10 0.12 0.02
N PHE A 39 2.80 0.02 0.28
CA PHE A 39 2.25 -0.64 1.45
C PHE A 39 2.15 -2.15 1.22
N MET A 40 2.82 -2.93 2.06
CA MET A 40 2.85 -4.39 2.00
C MET A 40 1.47 -5.01 2.21
N ASP A 41 1.30 -6.26 1.78
CA ASP A 41 0.11 -7.05 2.10
C ASP A 41 0.14 -7.60 3.55
N GLY A 42 -0.91 -8.33 3.94
CA GLY A 42 -1.04 -8.88 5.27
C GLY A 42 0.03 -9.91 5.66
N LEU A 43 0.66 -10.59 4.72
CA LEU A 43 1.72 -11.58 5.01
C LEU A 43 3.07 -10.94 5.39
N GLY A 44 3.18 -9.62 5.29
CA GLY A 44 4.36 -8.88 5.73
C GLY A 44 5.49 -8.86 4.70
N ILE A 45 6.65 -8.36 5.15
CA ILE A 45 7.84 -8.20 4.31
C ILE A 45 8.44 -9.56 4.01
N ARG A 46 8.61 -9.86 2.72
CA ARG A 46 9.17 -11.11 2.20
C ARG A 46 9.70 -10.92 0.77
N PRO A 47 10.41 -11.91 0.18
CA PRO A 47 11.09 -11.74 -1.10
C PRO A 47 10.22 -11.17 -2.23
N VAL A 48 8.97 -11.63 -2.40
CA VAL A 48 8.07 -11.10 -3.43
C VAL A 48 7.77 -9.61 -3.27
N MET A 49 7.68 -9.09 -2.04
CA MET A 49 7.48 -7.65 -1.80
C MET A 49 8.71 -6.84 -2.26
N TRP A 50 9.91 -7.38 -2.06
CA TRP A 50 11.14 -6.74 -2.56
C TRP A 50 11.21 -6.74 -4.09
N GLU A 51 10.83 -7.86 -4.72
CA GLU A 51 10.77 -7.97 -6.18
C GLU A 51 9.76 -6.99 -6.79
N MET A 52 8.57 -6.86 -6.17
CA MET A 52 7.55 -5.91 -6.58
C MET A 52 8.00 -4.46 -6.37
N GLY A 53 8.69 -4.18 -5.26
CA GLY A 53 9.29 -2.87 -4.99
C GLY A 53 10.34 -2.50 -6.05
N GLN A 54 11.23 -3.43 -6.41
CA GLN A 54 12.21 -3.21 -7.46
C GLN A 54 11.56 -3.03 -8.84
N ARG A 55 10.57 -3.86 -9.19
CA ARG A 55 9.84 -3.72 -10.45
C ARG A 55 9.18 -2.35 -10.59
N LEU A 56 8.60 -1.84 -9.51
CA LEU A 56 8.03 -0.49 -9.49
C LEU A 56 9.13 0.58 -9.64
N ALA A 57 10.27 0.39 -8.98
CA ALA A 57 11.40 1.30 -9.11
C ALA A 57 11.96 1.32 -10.52
N ASP A 58 12.05 0.17 -11.20
CA ASP A 58 12.50 0.08 -12.60
C ASP A 58 11.57 0.84 -13.56
N GLY A 59 10.34 1.11 -13.15
CA GLY A 59 9.40 2.00 -13.80
C GLY A 59 9.72 3.50 -13.63
N GLY A 60 10.81 3.87 -12.96
CA GLY A 60 11.27 5.26 -12.84
C GLY A 60 10.92 5.94 -11.52
N TYR A 61 10.71 5.19 -10.44
CA TYR A 61 10.33 5.71 -9.13
C TYR A 61 11.38 5.41 -8.05
N LEU A 62 11.47 6.27 -7.04
CA LEU A 62 12.07 5.88 -5.77
C LEU A 62 10.93 5.27 -4.91
N VAL A 63 11.08 4.01 -4.56
CA VAL A 63 10.04 3.24 -3.84
C VAL A 63 10.47 3.02 -2.40
N LEU A 64 9.61 3.40 -1.47
CA LEU A 64 9.73 3.13 -0.05
C LEU A 64 8.78 2.01 0.34
N LEU A 65 9.30 0.89 0.82
CA LEU A 65 8.54 -0.25 1.33
C LEU A 65 8.76 -0.36 2.86
N PRO A 66 7.86 0.19 3.69
CA PRO A 66 7.94 0.11 5.14
C PRO A 66 7.38 -1.21 5.67
N ASP A 67 7.94 -1.69 6.79
CA ASP A 67 7.38 -2.80 7.55
C ASP A 67 6.29 -2.29 8.52
N LEU A 68 5.04 -2.48 8.16
CA LEU A 68 3.91 -1.97 8.93
C LEU A 68 3.70 -2.70 10.26
N TYR A 69 4.35 -3.85 10.47
CA TYR A 69 4.23 -4.63 11.70
C TYR A 69 5.31 -4.32 12.75
N TYR A 70 6.14 -3.29 12.53
CA TYR A 70 7.26 -2.95 13.41
C TYR A 70 6.90 -2.79 14.89
N ARG A 71 5.63 -2.46 15.21
CA ARG A 71 5.16 -2.32 16.60
C ARG A 71 5.06 -3.64 17.35
N THR A 72 4.96 -4.76 16.64
CA THR A 72 4.79 -6.08 17.24
C THR A 72 6.11 -6.78 17.56
N GLY A 73 7.23 -6.16 17.21
CA GLY A 73 8.54 -6.77 17.28
C GLY A 73 8.83 -7.71 16.09
N PRO A 74 9.94 -8.42 16.12
CA PRO A 74 10.33 -9.33 15.05
C PRO A 74 9.27 -10.42 14.83
N TYR A 75 8.93 -10.68 13.58
CA TYR A 75 8.06 -11.80 13.16
C TYR A 75 8.75 -12.61 12.07
N SER A 76 8.43 -13.90 12.01
CA SER A 76 8.90 -14.75 10.92
C SER A 76 8.12 -14.46 9.64
N PRO A 77 8.78 -14.49 8.47
CA PRO A 77 8.08 -14.42 7.19
C PRO A 77 6.94 -15.44 7.11
N MET A 78 5.78 -15.00 6.68
CA MET A 78 4.61 -15.86 6.57
C MET A 78 4.53 -16.48 5.18
N VAL A 79 4.31 -17.78 5.13
CA VAL A 79 4.09 -18.53 3.90
C VAL A 79 2.58 -18.67 3.68
N ALA A 80 2.08 -18.20 2.54
CA ALA A 80 0.64 -18.14 2.27
C ALA A 80 -0.05 -19.49 2.42
N SER A 81 0.52 -20.58 1.86
CA SER A 81 -0.05 -21.93 1.95
C SER A 81 -0.15 -22.43 3.40
N GLU A 82 0.83 -22.11 4.25
CA GLU A 82 0.81 -22.51 5.65
C GLU A 82 -0.24 -21.72 6.45
N VAL A 83 -0.33 -20.41 6.19
CA VAL A 83 -1.34 -19.56 6.84
C VAL A 83 -2.75 -19.95 6.44
N LEU A 84 -2.96 -20.31 5.16
CA LEU A 84 -4.28 -20.73 4.69
C LEU A 84 -4.69 -22.12 5.22
N ALA A 85 -3.73 -23.02 5.45
CA ALA A 85 -3.97 -24.36 5.93
C ALA A 85 -4.19 -24.45 7.46
N ASP A 86 -3.65 -23.51 8.24
CA ASP A 86 -3.68 -23.54 9.71
C ASP A 86 -4.57 -22.40 10.28
N PRO A 87 -5.71 -22.73 10.91
CA PRO A 87 -6.59 -21.73 11.53
C PRO A 87 -5.90 -20.84 12.58
N ASN A 88 -4.94 -21.38 13.34
CA ASN A 88 -4.22 -20.61 14.37
C ASN A 88 -3.27 -19.59 13.72
N ARG A 89 -2.57 -19.97 12.67
CA ARG A 89 -1.73 -19.06 11.89
C ARG A 89 -2.57 -17.97 11.20
N ARG A 90 -3.74 -18.34 10.70
CA ARG A 90 -4.70 -17.38 10.11
C ARG A 90 -5.18 -16.38 11.16
N GLU A 91 -5.55 -16.82 12.36
CA GLU A 91 -5.96 -15.92 13.43
C GLU A 91 -4.81 -15.02 13.89
N ALA A 92 -3.59 -15.53 14.01
CA ALA A 92 -2.41 -14.73 14.30
C ALA A 92 -2.18 -13.63 13.25
N LEU A 93 -2.28 -13.97 11.95
CA LEU A 93 -2.23 -13.00 10.87
C LEU A 93 -3.33 -11.95 11.00
N MET A 94 -4.57 -12.37 11.21
CA MET A 94 -5.70 -11.45 11.34
C MET A 94 -5.57 -10.53 12.55
N LYS A 95 -4.93 -10.97 13.62
CA LYS A 95 -4.60 -10.12 14.77
C LYS A 95 -3.62 -9.01 14.39
N LEU A 96 -2.60 -9.31 13.58
CA LEU A 96 -1.66 -8.30 13.07
C LEU A 96 -2.38 -7.30 12.18
N VAL A 97 -3.18 -7.78 11.23
CA VAL A 97 -3.93 -6.93 10.29
C VAL A 97 -4.90 -5.99 11.03
N ARG A 98 -5.69 -6.51 11.97
CA ARG A 98 -6.62 -5.71 12.79
C ARG A 98 -5.89 -4.73 13.71
N GLY A 99 -4.67 -5.06 14.12
CA GLY A 99 -3.82 -4.18 14.92
C GLY A 99 -3.35 -2.93 14.16
N LEU A 100 -3.45 -2.90 12.84
CA LEU A 100 -3.14 -1.74 12.02
C LEU A 100 -4.42 -0.94 11.72
N ASP A 101 -4.93 -0.25 12.75
CA ASP A 101 -6.07 0.64 12.66
C ASP A 101 -5.79 1.89 11.81
N ARG A 102 -6.82 2.73 11.60
CA ARG A 102 -6.70 3.95 10.80
C ARG A 102 -5.68 4.93 11.37
N ASP A 103 -5.67 5.14 12.68
CA ASP A 103 -4.80 6.14 13.30
C ASP A 103 -3.33 5.76 13.18
N ARG A 104 -3.00 4.48 13.28
CA ARG A 104 -1.66 3.95 13.03
C ARG A 104 -1.25 4.11 11.57
N LYS A 105 -2.14 3.78 10.62
CA LYS A 105 -1.89 4.00 9.18
C LYS A 105 -1.61 5.46 8.86
N VAL A 106 -2.41 6.38 9.40
CA VAL A 106 -2.24 7.83 9.20
C VAL A 106 -0.95 8.34 9.84
N THR A 107 -0.68 7.94 11.07
CA THR A 107 0.55 8.30 11.78
C THR A 107 1.79 7.87 11.01
N ASP A 108 1.79 6.62 10.56
CA ASP A 108 2.90 6.05 9.79
C ASP A 108 3.06 6.74 8.43
N ALA A 109 1.96 6.94 7.71
CA ALA A 109 1.99 7.66 6.42
C ALA A 109 2.58 9.06 6.56
N GLY A 110 2.26 9.78 7.63
CA GLY A 110 2.87 11.08 7.94
C GLY A 110 4.39 10.99 8.07
N ALA A 111 4.89 10.02 8.84
CA ALA A 111 6.32 9.80 9.01
C ALA A 111 7.01 9.39 7.69
N PHE A 112 6.36 8.56 6.87
CA PHE A 112 6.91 8.15 5.56
C PHE A 112 6.96 9.32 4.57
N ILE A 113 5.95 10.19 4.58
CA ILE A 113 5.91 11.41 3.78
C ILE A 113 7.05 12.35 4.18
N GLU A 114 7.28 12.56 5.48
CA GLU A 114 8.38 13.40 5.98
C GLU A 114 9.75 12.79 5.60
N PHE A 115 9.90 11.49 5.78
CA PHE A 115 11.12 10.78 5.39
C PHE A 115 11.42 10.96 3.89
N LEU A 116 10.46 10.70 3.01
CA LEU A 116 10.64 10.91 1.56
C LEU A 116 10.92 12.37 1.22
N SER A 117 10.27 13.32 1.92
CA SER A 117 10.49 14.76 1.69
C SER A 117 11.88 15.25 2.05
N SER A 118 12.57 14.55 2.96
CA SER A 118 13.93 14.87 3.38
C SER A 118 15.01 14.29 2.46
N ARG A 119 14.64 13.42 1.53
CA ARG A 119 15.58 12.70 0.66
C ARG A 119 15.94 13.55 -0.57
N PRO A 120 17.23 13.83 -0.81
CA PRO A 120 17.65 14.61 -1.99
C PRO A 120 17.40 13.89 -3.32
N GLU A 121 17.25 12.56 -3.30
CA GLU A 121 16.94 11.75 -4.48
C GLU A 121 15.45 11.77 -4.85
N VAL A 122 14.61 12.32 -3.99
CA VAL A 122 13.16 12.40 -4.24
C VAL A 122 12.81 13.68 -4.97
N LYS A 123 12.15 13.54 -6.11
CA LYS A 123 11.68 14.65 -6.93
C LYS A 123 10.26 15.05 -6.56
N GLY A 124 10.05 16.34 -6.30
CA GLY A 124 8.73 16.90 -6.04
C GLY A 124 8.29 16.78 -4.59
N LYS A 125 7.04 17.19 -4.31
CA LYS A 125 6.45 17.23 -2.95
C LYS A 125 5.18 16.38 -2.84
N ARG A 126 4.73 15.80 -3.95
CA ARG A 126 3.60 14.88 -4.02
C ARG A 126 4.11 13.50 -4.41
N PHE A 127 3.57 12.49 -3.79
CA PHE A 127 4.03 11.10 -3.88
C PHE A 127 2.98 10.22 -4.55
N GLY A 128 3.39 9.06 -4.98
CA GLY A 128 2.49 7.95 -5.25
C GLY A 128 2.29 7.12 -3.97
N ALA A 129 1.13 6.47 -3.88
CA ALA A 129 0.89 5.39 -2.94
C ALA A 129 0.41 4.16 -3.70
N THR A 130 0.88 2.99 -3.35
CA THR A 130 0.34 1.73 -3.85
C THR A 130 0.33 0.69 -2.74
N GLY A 131 -0.58 -0.24 -2.82
CA GLY A 131 -0.63 -1.31 -1.81
C GLY A 131 -1.52 -2.47 -2.22
N TYR A 132 -1.32 -3.59 -1.55
CA TYR A 132 -1.92 -4.87 -1.86
C TYR A 132 -2.65 -5.42 -0.64
N CYS A 133 -3.87 -5.94 -0.78
CA CYS A 133 -4.68 -6.46 0.33
C CYS A 133 -4.85 -5.38 1.44
N MET A 134 -4.38 -5.64 2.65
CA MET A 134 -4.30 -4.67 3.75
C MET A 134 -3.59 -3.37 3.34
N GLY A 135 -2.51 -3.48 2.57
CA GLY A 135 -1.76 -2.33 2.04
C GLY A 135 -2.57 -1.49 1.05
N GLY A 136 -3.50 -2.09 0.30
CA GLY A 136 -4.43 -1.36 -0.56
C GLY A 136 -5.35 -0.44 0.23
N ASN A 137 -5.85 -0.89 1.38
CA ASN A 137 -6.58 -0.06 2.33
C ASN A 137 -5.67 1.04 2.92
N ALA A 138 -4.44 0.69 3.31
CA ALA A 138 -3.48 1.67 3.85
C ALA A 138 -3.12 2.77 2.84
N SER A 139 -2.96 2.41 1.56
CA SER A 139 -2.71 3.36 0.46
C SER A 139 -3.82 4.40 0.33
N LEU A 140 -5.08 3.97 0.28
CA LEU A 140 -6.22 4.89 0.20
C LEU A 140 -6.43 5.68 1.49
N THR A 141 -6.19 5.07 2.66
CA THR A 141 -6.23 5.76 3.96
C THR A 141 -5.20 6.89 4.00
N ALA A 142 -3.95 6.62 3.57
CA ALA A 142 -2.89 7.62 3.50
C ALA A 142 -3.26 8.77 2.56
N ALA A 143 -3.76 8.45 1.36
CA ALA A 143 -4.15 9.45 0.37
C ALA A 143 -5.30 10.35 0.87
N GLY A 144 -6.29 9.77 1.54
CA GLY A 144 -7.40 10.54 2.13
C GLY A 144 -6.98 11.41 3.31
N ALA A 145 -6.02 10.95 4.12
CA ALA A 145 -5.51 11.70 5.26
C ALA A 145 -4.59 12.87 4.86
N PHE A 146 -3.87 12.73 3.74
CA PHE A 146 -2.91 13.72 3.24
C PHE A 146 -3.19 14.08 1.77
N PRO A 147 -4.38 14.65 1.45
CA PRO A 147 -4.88 14.80 0.10
C PRO A 147 -4.00 15.68 -0.81
N ASP A 148 -3.25 16.61 -0.24
CA ASP A 148 -2.33 17.48 -0.98
C ASP A 148 -0.94 16.85 -1.19
N ARG A 149 -0.66 15.72 -0.54
CA ARG A 149 0.65 15.06 -0.57
C ARG A 149 0.69 13.87 -1.54
N PHE A 150 -0.45 13.42 -2.05
CA PHE A 150 -0.49 12.33 -3.02
C PHE A 150 -0.94 12.81 -4.40
N ALA A 151 -0.19 12.41 -5.43
CA ALA A 151 -0.52 12.62 -6.83
C ALA A 151 -1.37 11.47 -7.38
N ALA A 152 -1.16 10.27 -6.85
CA ALA A 152 -1.94 9.08 -7.17
C ALA A 152 -1.93 8.10 -6.00
N ALA A 153 -3.02 7.34 -5.86
CA ALA A 153 -3.12 6.21 -4.94
C ALA A 153 -3.71 5.00 -5.65
N ALA A 154 -3.06 3.84 -5.49
CA ALA A 154 -3.51 2.59 -6.08
C ALA A 154 -3.77 1.54 -5.00
N SER A 155 -4.84 0.77 -5.16
CA SER A 155 -5.23 -0.34 -4.30
C SER A 155 -5.45 -1.59 -5.14
N PHE A 156 -4.63 -2.61 -4.94
CA PHE A 156 -4.79 -3.91 -5.59
C PHE A 156 -5.42 -4.90 -4.62
N HIS A 157 -6.54 -5.48 -4.99
CA HIS A 157 -7.37 -6.37 -4.13
C HIS A 157 -7.45 -5.90 -2.67
N GLY A 158 -7.57 -4.59 -2.47
CA GLY A 158 -7.71 -4.01 -1.14
C GLY A 158 -9.06 -4.34 -0.53
N GLY A 159 -9.05 -4.77 0.73
CA GLY A 159 -10.28 -5.06 1.45
C GLY A 159 -10.80 -3.86 2.24
N HIS A 160 -12.13 -3.87 2.53
CA HIS A 160 -12.79 -2.90 3.40
C HIS A 160 -12.56 -1.44 3.00
N LEU A 161 -12.63 -1.14 1.69
CA LEU A 161 -12.34 0.20 1.17
C LEU A 161 -13.51 1.17 1.34
N ALA A 162 -14.76 0.67 1.39
CA ALA A 162 -15.97 1.47 1.51
C ALA A 162 -17.03 0.78 2.38
N THR A 163 -16.70 0.48 3.62
CA THR A 163 -17.58 -0.11 4.63
C THR A 163 -18.48 0.95 5.27
N GLU A 164 -19.35 0.55 6.20
CA GLU A 164 -20.18 1.46 7.00
C GLU A 164 -19.44 1.98 8.24
N GLU A 165 -18.24 1.49 8.51
CA GLU A 165 -17.45 1.91 9.64
C GLU A 165 -16.97 3.36 9.51
N PRO A 166 -16.91 4.12 10.60
CA PRO A 166 -16.59 5.55 10.57
C PRO A 166 -15.13 5.85 10.17
N ASP A 167 -14.26 4.87 10.18
CA ASP A 167 -12.86 4.97 9.78
C ASP A 167 -12.59 4.46 8.36
N SER A 168 -13.64 4.10 7.61
CA SER A 168 -13.52 3.56 6.27
C SER A 168 -12.85 4.53 5.28
N PRO A 169 -11.89 4.09 4.47
CA PRO A 169 -11.09 4.97 3.61
C PRO A 169 -11.90 5.91 2.72
N HIS A 170 -13.01 5.42 2.13
CA HIS A 170 -13.82 6.20 1.19
C HIS A 170 -14.34 7.53 1.76
N LEU A 171 -14.55 7.61 3.10
CA LEU A 171 -15.06 8.81 3.76
C LEU A 171 -14.09 10.00 3.71
N PHE A 172 -12.82 9.75 3.43
CA PHE A 172 -11.76 10.75 3.47
C PHE A 172 -11.18 11.08 2.08
N LEU A 173 -11.55 10.34 1.05
CA LEU A 173 -11.00 10.51 -0.29
C LEU A 173 -11.55 11.70 -1.07
N GLY A 174 -12.69 12.25 -0.69
CA GLY A 174 -13.35 13.34 -1.42
C GLY A 174 -12.56 14.65 -1.51
N LYS A 175 -11.47 14.80 -0.76
CA LYS A 175 -10.58 15.97 -0.83
C LYS A 175 -9.30 15.71 -1.63
N LEU A 176 -9.09 14.49 -2.10
CA LEU A 176 -7.89 14.12 -2.84
C LEU A 176 -7.81 14.88 -4.17
N ARG A 177 -6.67 15.49 -4.43
CA ARG A 177 -6.36 16.19 -5.69
C ARG A 177 -5.51 15.33 -6.63
N GLY A 178 -5.45 14.06 -6.37
CA GLY A 178 -4.73 13.06 -7.14
C GLY A 178 -5.70 12.09 -7.80
N ARG A 179 -5.13 11.09 -8.47
CA ARG A 179 -5.88 10.02 -9.10
C ARG A 179 -5.98 8.80 -8.20
N VAL A 180 -7.12 8.13 -8.21
CA VAL A 180 -7.34 6.85 -7.53
C VAL A 180 -7.46 5.73 -8.55
N TYR A 181 -6.74 4.63 -8.32
CA TYR A 181 -6.91 3.38 -9.06
C TYR A 181 -7.23 2.24 -8.10
N VAL A 182 -8.26 1.48 -8.41
CA VAL A 182 -8.64 0.29 -7.62
C VAL A 182 -8.81 -0.90 -8.55
N ALA A 183 -7.98 -1.92 -8.35
CA ALA A 183 -8.09 -3.22 -8.99
C ALA A 183 -8.80 -4.19 -8.04
N GLY A 184 -10.08 -4.39 -8.21
CA GLY A 184 -10.91 -5.32 -7.44
C GLY A 184 -10.96 -6.70 -8.09
N ALA A 185 -11.09 -7.74 -7.29
CA ALA A 185 -11.40 -9.08 -7.76
C ALA A 185 -12.93 -9.31 -7.79
N VAL A 186 -13.39 -10.18 -8.69
CA VAL A 186 -14.81 -10.53 -8.75
C VAL A 186 -15.22 -11.40 -7.55
N GLU A 187 -14.34 -12.31 -7.12
CA GLU A 187 -14.55 -13.17 -5.96
C GLU A 187 -13.79 -12.63 -4.73
N ASP A 188 -14.25 -11.51 -4.16
CA ASP A 188 -13.63 -10.89 -2.99
C ASP A 188 -14.67 -10.46 -1.97
N ALA A 189 -14.88 -11.28 -0.93
CA ALA A 189 -15.80 -10.97 0.14
C ALA A 189 -15.37 -9.74 0.99
N SER A 190 -14.09 -9.34 0.93
CA SER A 190 -13.60 -8.16 1.65
C SER A 190 -13.86 -6.84 0.91
N PHE A 191 -14.18 -6.91 -0.40
CA PHE A 191 -14.53 -5.76 -1.22
C PHE A 191 -15.65 -6.13 -2.22
N PRO A 192 -16.86 -6.44 -1.72
CA PRO A 192 -18.02 -6.81 -2.55
C PRO A 192 -18.53 -5.62 -3.36
N ASP A 193 -19.38 -5.89 -4.35
CA ASP A 193 -19.91 -4.88 -5.28
C ASP A 193 -20.57 -3.69 -4.58
N VAL A 194 -21.29 -3.92 -3.47
CA VAL A 194 -21.87 -2.82 -2.68
C VAL A 194 -20.83 -1.81 -2.19
N GLN A 195 -19.62 -2.25 -1.87
CA GLN A 195 -18.52 -1.35 -1.52
C GLN A 195 -17.89 -0.70 -2.74
N LYS A 196 -17.81 -1.40 -3.88
CA LYS A 196 -17.33 -0.84 -5.15
C LYS A 196 -18.26 0.31 -5.60
N ASP A 197 -19.56 0.09 -5.60
CA ASP A 197 -20.57 1.08 -5.97
C ASP A 197 -20.53 2.30 -5.03
N ARG A 198 -20.35 2.06 -3.73
CA ARG A 198 -20.22 3.13 -2.74
C ARG A 198 -18.95 3.97 -2.96
N LEU A 199 -17.82 3.33 -3.21
CA LEU A 199 -16.56 4.01 -3.50
C LEU A 199 -16.64 4.81 -4.80
N GLU A 200 -17.17 4.21 -5.86
CA GLU A 200 -17.41 4.85 -7.16
C GLU A 200 -18.25 6.12 -7.00
N ARG A 201 -19.38 6.01 -6.30
CA ARG A 201 -20.28 7.15 -6.07
C ARG A 201 -19.56 8.29 -5.32
N VAL A 202 -18.86 8.00 -4.22
CA VAL A 202 -18.16 9.02 -3.42
C VAL A 202 -17.09 9.73 -4.22
N LEU A 203 -16.30 9.00 -5.00
CA LEU A 203 -15.24 9.59 -5.82
C LEU A 203 -15.82 10.42 -6.98
N SER A 204 -16.87 9.93 -7.63
CA SER A 204 -17.60 10.66 -8.69
C SER A 204 -18.24 11.94 -8.17
N GLU A 205 -18.99 11.90 -7.08
CA GLU A 205 -19.63 13.07 -6.45
C GLU A 205 -18.61 14.13 -6.01
N ALA A 206 -17.42 13.70 -5.56
CA ALA A 206 -16.33 14.59 -5.18
C ALA A 206 -15.50 15.11 -6.36
N GLY A 207 -15.73 14.63 -7.57
CA GLY A 207 -14.94 14.97 -8.77
C GLY A 207 -13.50 14.51 -8.73
N VAL A 208 -13.20 13.45 -7.97
CA VAL A 208 -11.87 12.84 -7.93
C VAL A 208 -11.65 12.00 -9.18
N ASP A 209 -10.54 12.22 -9.91
CA ASP A 209 -10.16 11.37 -11.04
C ASP A 209 -9.88 9.94 -10.54
N HIS A 210 -10.62 8.96 -11.03
CA HIS A 210 -10.51 7.59 -10.56
C HIS A 210 -10.87 6.55 -11.62
N LEU A 211 -10.41 5.33 -11.37
CA LEU A 211 -10.77 4.15 -12.12
C LEU A 211 -10.90 2.97 -11.14
N ILE A 212 -12.07 2.34 -11.11
CA ILE A 212 -12.32 1.12 -10.35
C ILE A 212 -12.59 0.00 -11.35
N GLU A 213 -11.68 -0.95 -11.43
CA GLU A 213 -11.78 -2.11 -12.31
C GLU A 213 -12.05 -3.38 -11.49
N THR A 214 -12.95 -4.21 -11.99
CA THR A 214 -13.17 -5.56 -11.45
C THR A 214 -12.64 -6.59 -12.43
N TYR A 215 -11.67 -7.38 -12.00
CA TYR A 215 -11.01 -8.40 -12.80
C TYR A 215 -11.84 -9.68 -12.80
N PRO A 216 -12.36 -10.11 -13.95
CA PRO A 216 -13.14 -11.34 -14.07
C PRO A 216 -12.29 -12.57 -13.72
N GLY A 217 -12.85 -13.51 -12.95
CA GLY A 217 -12.15 -14.72 -12.53
C GLY A 217 -11.13 -14.54 -11.41
N ALA A 218 -10.73 -13.30 -11.10
CA ALA A 218 -9.76 -13.00 -10.07
C ALA A 218 -10.35 -13.20 -8.66
N ARG A 219 -9.48 -13.58 -7.74
CA ARG A 219 -9.75 -13.71 -6.30
C ARG A 219 -8.90 -12.75 -5.49
N HIS A 220 -9.27 -12.54 -4.22
CA HIS A 220 -8.44 -11.76 -3.31
C HIS A 220 -7.01 -12.27 -3.27
N GLY A 221 -6.05 -11.41 -3.62
CA GLY A 221 -4.63 -11.77 -3.70
C GLY A 221 -4.07 -11.96 -5.11
N PHE A 222 -4.90 -11.87 -6.16
CA PHE A 222 -4.54 -12.18 -7.55
C PHE A 222 -3.28 -11.48 -8.07
N ALA A 223 -2.93 -10.32 -7.55
CA ALA A 223 -1.81 -9.52 -8.04
C ALA A 223 -0.47 -9.81 -7.31
N VAL A 224 -0.39 -10.82 -6.45
CA VAL A 224 0.83 -11.15 -5.69
C VAL A 224 1.30 -12.56 -6.02
N ARG A 225 2.49 -12.66 -6.63
CA ARG A 225 2.98 -13.87 -7.31
C ARG A 225 3.17 -15.11 -6.44
N ASP A 226 3.44 -14.94 -5.16
CA ASP A 226 3.62 -16.06 -4.22
C ASP A 226 2.31 -16.54 -3.56
N LEU A 227 1.18 -15.98 -3.97
CA LEU A 227 -0.13 -16.45 -3.53
C LEU A 227 -0.70 -17.52 -4.48
N PRO A 228 -1.41 -18.53 -3.95
CA PRO A 228 -2.00 -19.61 -4.79
C PRO A 228 -3.03 -19.11 -5.82
N VAL A 229 -3.52 -17.89 -5.64
CA VAL A 229 -4.56 -17.27 -6.47
C VAL A 229 -4.00 -16.22 -7.44
N TYR A 230 -2.67 -16.20 -7.60
CA TYR A 230 -2.01 -15.27 -8.53
C TYR A 230 -2.48 -15.55 -9.98
N ASP A 231 -2.83 -14.48 -10.69
CA ASP A 231 -3.30 -14.51 -12.08
C ASP A 231 -2.71 -13.33 -12.88
#